data_333d95cace4f7ab87572fee7b562924a
#
_entry.id   333d95cace4f7ab87572fee7b562924a
#
_cell.length_a   1.000
_cell.length_b   1.000
_cell.length_c   1.000
_cell.angle_alpha   90.00
_cell.angle_beta   90.00
_cell.angle_gamma   90.00
#
_symmetry.space_group_name_H-M   'P 1'
#
loop_
_entity.id
_entity.type
_entity.pdbx_description
1 polymer ?
#
loop_
_entity_poly.entity_id
_entity_poly.type
_entity_poly.pdbx_seq_one_letter_code
_entity_poly.pdbx_strand_id
1 'polypeptide(L)'
;MSKLTKAPHFDQQPKDFMSDLIVLVGQGAESAWKKSKGEEWLLLCQSLQHDSKQKPVILGEKQLEGISQIRIAHPEQQYIRLIQFGELSREEITALCLNIAKNTKAKVILLCDMLGQTVENLSQYIERLRNDSDVAESAEMVSKTIEKAPKIKENDRTNEKARAFTQWLGLDLALQRGSREIYYYDNQAWHKLELEDIEEKAVQFFDENELGYSDRTINSLLNTLKAQLPRMGEQANEFIAFNNGVLNRNTLAFEPHNRNHWLTSYIPHDYDEHAQNTPHFDDWLSFVANGCEKKQRNILAALYAILTNRYNWQLFFELTGKGGSGKSVFAHIATLLAGEQNTISAKLEDFDNAKDLEGFENKTLILCPEQSKYAGEGGGLKAISGGDLLRVNPKHKKPFFTKITALIMLINNEPCRFTERAGGVDRRRVIFDFQRVVPDEKKDPDFIHKVTLEAGGIIRKVLNAFTQPEEAKKALNEQMRSEEALSVKMESDVLTAFFNYFFTSRTLDGLYIGTRTMGDNRIQTHLYPAYVAYAAAYNLKELGLVTFIAGIEQAIKQHNNEYPFIKEKKRDGVRTNIHFKDFNDFFTDVIKR
;
A
#
# COMPACT_ATOMS: atom_id res chain seq x y z
N MET A 1 23.90 34.87 -37.88
CA MET A 1 23.23 34.02 -38.91
C MET A 1 23.59 32.56 -38.63
N SER A 2 22.92 31.93 -37.71
CA SER A 2 23.07 30.50 -37.41
C SER A 2 21.94 29.71 -38.08
N LYS A 3 22.33 28.66 -38.74
CA LYS A 3 21.48 27.79 -39.56
C LYS A 3 20.34 27.21 -38.74
N LEU A 4 19.11 27.53 -39.10
CA LEU A 4 17.90 26.82 -38.67
C LEU A 4 17.97 25.38 -39.20
N THR A 5 18.16 24.42 -38.31
CA THR A 5 17.99 23.01 -38.59
C THR A 5 16.51 22.72 -38.81
N LYS A 6 16.22 22.03 -39.92
CA LYS A 6 14.86 21.62 -40.31
C LYS A 6 14.20 20.83 -39.19
N ALA A 7 12.92 21.15 -38.91
CA ALA A 7 12.04 20.38 -38.03
C ALA A 7 11.99 18.90 -38.49
N PRO A 8 11.82 17.95 -37.54
CA PRO A 8 11.65 16.54 -37.89
C PRO A 8 10.40 16.36 -38.77
N HIS A 9 10.52 15.59 -39.84
CA HIS A 9 9.43 15.23 -40.74
C HIS A 9 8.43 14.33 -39.97
N PHE A 10 7.24 14.84 -39.73
CA PHE A 10 6.07 14.04 -39.42
C PHE A 10 5.48 13.48 -40.72
N ASP A 11 5.88 12.27 -41.10
CA ASP A 11 5.57 11.70 -42.43
C ASP A 11 4.25 10.95 -42.54
N GLN A 12 3.32 11.07 -41.56
CA GLN A 12 1.99 10.45 -41.64
C GLN A 12 0.88 11.28 -40.99
N GLN A 13 0.74 12.54 -41.32
CA GLN A 13 -0.43 13.33 -40.92
C GLN A 13 -1.35 13.61 -42.13
N PRO A 14 -2.71 13.62 -41.94
CA PRO A 14 -3.64 13.92 -43.01
C PRO A 14 -3.39 15.31 -43.59
N LYS A 15 -3.50 15.44 -44.90
CA LYS A 15 -3.12 16.64 -45.67
C LYS A 15 -4.01 17.89 -45.51
N ASP A 16 -5.04 17.87 -44.60
CA ASP A 16 -6.01 18.96 -44.46
C ASP A 16 -6.01 19.61 -43.09
N PHE A 17 -4.90 20.24 -42.70
CA PHE A 17 -4.79 20.98 -41.41
C PHE A 17 -5.44 22.38 -41.42
N MET A 18 -6.01 22.85 -42.51
CA MET A 18 -6.58 24.19 -42.59
C MET A 18 -7.91 24.38 -41.83
N SER A 19 -8.50 23.30 -41.28
CA SER A 19 -9.79 23.34 -40.62
C SER A 19 -9.75 23.10 -39.09
N ASP A 20 -8.58 23.25 -38.49
CA ASP A 20 -8.41 22.99 -37.04
C ASP A 20 -8.69 24.22 -36.20
N LEU A 21 -9.29 24.01 -35.03
CA LEU A 21 -9.47 25.01 -33.98
C LEU A 21 -8.54 24.73 -32.79
N ILE A 22 -7.79 25.73 -32.37
CA ILE A 22 -6.97 25.63 -31.13
C ILE A 22 -7.76 26.21 -29.99
N VAL A 23 -7.83 25.45 -28.88
CA VAL A 23 -8.50 25.85 -27.64
C VAL A 23 -7.49 25.83 -26.51
N LEU A 24 -7.26 26.99 -25.89
CA LEU A 24 -6.46 27.13 -24.69
C LEU A 24 -7.37 26.97 -23.47
N VAL A 25 -7.09 26.01 -22.60
CA VAL A 25 -7.99 25.66 -21.50
C VAL A 25 -7.24 25.59 -20.16
N GLY A 26 -7.91 26.03 -19.09
CA GLY A 26 -7.45 25.85 -17.71
C GLY A 26 -7.01 27.13 -17.00
N GLN A 27 -6.52 26.93 -15.78
CA GLN A 27 -6.04 28.00 -14.92
C GLN A 27 -4.77 28.62 -15.54
N GLY A 28 -4.83 29.89 -15.86
CA GLY A 28 -3.72 30.59 -16.51
C GLY A 28 -3.83 30.72 -18.03
N ALA A 29 -4.77 30.04 -18.71
CA ALA A 29 -4.95 30.14 -20.17
C ALA A 29 -5.13 31.58 -20.65
N GLU A 30 -5.96 32.39 -19.96
CA GLU A 30 -6.13 33.82 -20.26
C GLU A 30 -4.84 34.63 -20.04
N SER A 31 -4.11 34.33 -18.97
CA SER A 31 -2.85 35.00 -18.65
C SER A 31 -1.76 34.66 -19.64
N ALA A 32 -1.67 33.39 -20.04
CA ALA A 32 -0.73 32.93 -21.05
C ALA A 32 -1.01 33.58 -22.41
N TRP A 33 -2.29 33.68 -22.81
CA TRP A 33 -2.67 34.36 -24.03
C TRP A 33 -2.36 35.87 -24.00
N LYS A 34 -2.69 36.55 -22.90
CA LYS A 34 -2.43 37.99 -22.73
C LYS A 34 -0.93 38.32 -22.70
N LYS A 35 -0.10 37.41 -22.20
CA LYS A 35 1.36 37.57 -22.15
C LYS A 35 2.04 37.11 -23.43
N SER A 36 1.36 36.32 -24.29
CA SER A 36 1.94 35.87 -25.55
C SER A 36 2.16 37.07 -26.47
N LYS A 37 3.40 37.21 -26.94
CA LYS A 37 3.71 38.13 -28.04
C LYS A 37 3.23 37.46 -29.32
N GLY A 38 2.81 38.28 -30.31
CA GLY A 38 2.32 37.74 -31.60
C GLY A 38 3.28 36.77 -32.30
N GLU A 39 4.57 36.86 -31.98
CA GLU A 39 5.62 35.95 -32.44
C GLU A 39 5.47 34.53 -31.88
N GLU A 40 5.08 34.38 -30.61
CA GLU A 40 4.86 33.08 -29.97
C GLU A 40 3.67 32.33 -30.55
N TRP A 41 2.58 33.05 -30.83
CA TRP A 41 1.42 32.50 -31.53
C TRP A 41 1.77 32.05 -32.95
N LEU A 42 2.55 32.85 -33.67
CA LEU A 42 3.02 32.53 -35.01
C LEU A 42 3.89 31.25 -35.02
N LEU A 43 4.78 31.13 -34.03
CA LEU A 43 5.63 29.94 -33.86
C LEU A 43 4.81 28.69 -33.51
N LEU A 44 3.79 28.82 -32.66
CA LEU A 44 2.87 27.73 -32.33
C LEU A 44 2.11 27.28 -33.56
N CYS A 45 1.52 28.24 -34.31
CA CYS A 45 0.80 27.94 -35.53
C CYS A 45 1.69 27.28 -36.58
N GLN A 46 2.94 27.74 -36.75
CA GLN A 46 3.91 27.10 -37.62
C GLN A 46 4.23 25.66 -37.18
N SER A 47 4.42 25.44 -35.88
CA SER A 47 4.71 24.10 -35.36
C SER A 47 3.54 23.13 -35.50
N LEU A 48 2.31 23.64 -35.43
CA LEU A 48 1.08 22.86 -35.57
C LEU A 48 0.49 22.90 -36.99
N GLN A 49 1.14 23.57 -37.95
CA GLN A 49 0.65 23.81 -39.31
C GLN A 49 -0.75 24.44 -39.36
N HIS A 50 -1.02 25.40 -38.45
CA HIS A 50 -2.29 26.07 -38.29
C HIS A 50 -2.29 27.47 -38.86
N ASP A 51 -3.47 27.98 -39.34
CA ASP A 51 -3.59 29.34 -39.83
C ASP A 51 -3.46 30.36 -38.68
N SER A 52 -2.35 31.10 -38.66
CA SER A 52 -2.07 32.11 -37.64
C SER A 52 -3.07 33.29 -37.57
N LYS A 53 -3.90 33.44 -38.61
CA LYS A 53 -4.97 34.46 -38.62
C LYS A 53 -6.17 34.05 -37.74
N GLN A 54 -6.35 32.76 -37.48
CA GLN A 54 -7.41 32.25 -36.64
C GLN A 54 -6.95 32.32 -35.17
N LYS A 55 -7.65 33.12 -34.35
CA LYS A 55 -7.37 33.24 -32.90
C LYS A 55 -7.83 32.00 -32.15
N PRO A 56 -7.10 31.58 -31.10
CA PRO A 56 -7.56 30.46 -30.28
C PRO A 56 -8.82 30.80 -29.48
N VAL A 57 -9.61 29.80 -29.16
CA VAL A 57 -10.65 29.88 -28.14
C VAL A 57 -10.02 29.74 -26.78
N ILE A 58 -10.39 30.59 -25.82
CA ILE A 58 -9.82 30.61 -24.47
C ILE A 58 -10.92 30.21 -23.49
N LEU A 59 -10.68 29.15 -22.74
CA LEU A 59 -11.55 28.64 -21.68
C LEU A 59 -10.79 28.75 -20.35
N GLY A 60 -10.88 29.90 -19.69
CA GLY A 60 -10.30 30.15 -18.37
C GLY A 60 -11.14 29.54 -17.22
N GLU A 61 -10.72 29.76 -15.97
CA GLU A 61 -11.38 29.22 -14.76
C GLU A 61 -12.89 29.47 -14.74
N LYS A 62 -13.34 30.69 -15.02
CA LYS A 62 -14.78 31.04 -14.97
C LYS A 62 -15.62 30.26 -16.00
N GLN A 63 -15.05 29.93 -17.13
CA GLN A 63 -15.72 29.15 -18.16
C GLN A 63 -15.78 27.67 -17.81
N LEU A 64 -14.81 27.17 -17.01
CA LEU A 64 -14.75 25.78 -16.59
C LEU A 64 -15.76 25.42 -15.50
N GLU A 65 -16.23 26.39 -14.70
CA GLU A 65 -17.31 26.19 -13.73
C GLU A 65 -18.65 25.72 -14.38
N GLY A 66 -18.79 25.90 -15.70
CA GLY A 66 -19.96 25.48 -16.45
C GLY A 66 -19.63 24.57 -17.64
N ILE A 67 -18.76 23.57 -17.45
CA ILE A 67 -18.25 22.67 -18.50
C ILE A 67 -19.38 22.05 -19.35
N SER A 68 -20.49 21.67 -18.75
CA SER A 68 -21.66 21.10 -19.43
C SER A 68 -22.36 22.06 -20.38
N GLN A 69 -22.14 23.36 -20.23
CA GLN A 69 -22.78 24.43 -21.01
C GLN A 69 -21.88 25.07 -22.05
N ILE A 70 -20.60 24.66 -22.11
CA ILE A 70 -19.64 25.21 -23.07
C ILE A 70 -20.04 24.80 -24.50
N ARG A 71 -20.28 25.77 -25.34
CA ARG A 71 -20.53 25.59 -26.78
C ARG A 71 -19.44 26.27 -27.59
N ILE A 72 -18.78 25.51 -28.44
CA ILE A 72 -17.82 26.05 -29.40
C ILE A 72 -18.57 26.35 -30.68
N ALA A 73 -18.59 27.62 -31.10
CA ALA A 73 -19.35 28.11 -32.23
C ALA A 73 -18.67 27.84 -33.60
N HIS A 74 -18.03 26.67 -33.74
CA HIS A 74 -17.33 26.29 -34.97
C HIS A 74 -17.70 24.86 -35.39
N PRO A 75 -18.94 24.61 -35.86
CA PRO A 75 -19.44 23.25 -36.15
C PRO A 75 -18.79 22.58 -37.36
N GLU A 76 -18.08 23.32 -38.19
CA GLU A 76 -17.49 22.82 -39.44
C GLU A 76 -16.04 22.36 -39.31
N GLN A 77 -15.44 22.53 -38.13
CA GLN A 77 -14.05 22.14 -37.89
C GLN A 77 -13.91 20.61 -37.84
N GLN A 78 -12.88 20.09 -38.53
CA GLN A 78 -12.60 18.65 -38.51
C GLN A 78 -11.84 18.21 -37.26
N TYR A 79 -10.99 19.09 -36.73
CA TYR A 79 -10.20 18.80 -35.54
C TYR A 79 -10.24 19.98 -34.55
N ILE A 80 -10.28 19.68 -33.27
CA ILE A 80 -10.16 20.65 -32.18
C ILE A 80 -8.98 20.24 -31.33
N ARG A 81 -7.98 21.09 -31.20
CA ARG A 81 -6.77 20.86 -30.42
C ARG A 81 -6.85 21.62 -29.12
N LEU A 82 -6.80 20.88 -28.02
CA LEU A 82 -6.85 21.44 -26.66
C LEU A 82 -5.41 21.59 -26.13
N ILE A 83 -5.07 22.77 -25.65
CA ILE A 83 -3.83 23.07 -24.94
C ILE A 83 -4.17 23.43 -23.51
N GLN A 84 -3.71 22.62 -22.56
CA GLN A 84 -4.00 22.78 -21.13
C GLN A 84 -2.98 23.70 -20.46
N PHE A 85 -3.46 24.60 -19.64
CA PHE A 85 -2.69 25.45 -18.74
C PHE A 85 -3.17 25.23 -17.30
N GLY A 86 -2.24 24.96 -16.39
CA GLY A 86 -2.56 24.67 -15.00
C GLY A 86 -3.10 23.25 -14.77
N GLU A 87 -3.40 22.93 -13.53
CA GLU A 87 -3.93 21.63 -13.13
C GLU A 87 -5.44 21.57 -13.44
N LEU A 88 -5.82 20.70 -14.35
CA LEU A 88 -7.19 20.25 -14.52
C LEU A 88 -7.22 18.77 -14.21
N SER A 89 -8.21 18.35 -13.42
CA SER A 89 -8.42 16.93 -13.19
C SER A 89 -8.74 16.22 -14.51
N ARG A 90 -8.41 14.95 -14.58
CA ARG A 90 -8.71 14.11 -15.75
C ARG A 90 -10.23 14.09 -16.04
N GLU A 91 -11.05 14.14 -14.99
CA GLU A 91 -12.51 14.17 -15.10
C GLU A 91 -12.99 15.46 -15.77
N GLU A 92 -12.44 16.61 -15.40
CA GLU A 92 -12.75 17.90 -16.03
C GLU A 92 -12.35 17.94 -17.50
N ILE A 93 -11.15 17.44 -17.83
CA ILE A 93 -10.68 17.36 -19.23
C ILE A 93 -11.55 16.40 -20.04
N THR A 94 -11.88 15.24 -19.49
CA THR A 94 -12.72 14.24 -20.15
C THR A 94 -14.13 14.79 -20.38
N ALA A 95 -14.71 15.42 -19.37
CA ALA A 95 -16.01 16.07 -19.47
C ALA A 95 -16.02 17.20 -20.53
N LEU A 96 -14.96 18.00 -20.56
CA LEU A 96 -14.77 19.05 -21.58
C LEU A 96 -14.66 18.47 -22.99
N CYS A 97 -13.82 17.46 -23.19
CA CYS A 97 -13.66 16.80 -24.48
C CYS A 97 -14.97 16.17 -24.98
N LEU A 98 -15.71 15.50 -24.08
CA LEU A 98 -17.02 14.92 -24.39
C LEU A 98 -18.04 15.99 -24.77
N ASN A 99 -18.08 17.11 -24.03
CA ASN A 99 -19.00 18.20 -24.33
C ASN A 99 -18.67 18.87 -25.68
N ILE A 100 -17.39 19.08 -25.97
CA ILE A 100 -16.95 19.58 -27.29
C ILE A 100 -17.35 18.62 -28.38
N ALA A 101 -17.10 17.31 -28.20
CA ALA A 101 -17.45 16.28 -29.18
C ALA A 101 -18.97 16.14 -29.39
N LYS A 102 -19.80 16.37 -28.34
CA LYS A 102 -21.27 16.38 -28.46
C LYS A 102 -21.79 17.55 -29.31
N ASN A 103 -21.15 18.70 -29.20
CA ASN A 103 -21.60 19.95 -29.83
C ASN A 103 -20.96 20.21 -31.20
N THR A 104 -19.95 19.46 -31.57
CA THR A 104 -19.25 19.57 -32.86
C THR A 104 -19.13 18.19 -33.52
N LYS A 105 -18.90 18.14 -34.83
CA LYS A 105 -18.54 16.90 -35.54
C LYS A 105 -17.03 16.66 -35.54
N ALA A 106 -16.27 17.54 -34.92
CA ALA A 106 -14.82 17.51 -34.94
C ALA A 106 -14.25 16.41 -34.07
N LYS A 107 -13.11 15.88 -34.44
CA LYS A 107 -12.26 15.05 -33.60
C LYS A 107 -11.50 15.95 -32.65
N VAL A 108 -11.58 15.65 -31.34
CA VAL A 108 -10.85 16.42 -30.33
C VAL A 108 -9.49 15.78 -30.11
N ILE A 109 -8.42 16.56 -30.23
CA ILE A 109 -7.04 16.16 -29.99
C ILE A 109 -6.53 16.95 -28.79
N LEU A 110 -6.14 16.23 -27.73
CA LEU A 110 -5.52 16.82 -26.56
C LEU A 110 -4.01 16.93 -26.81
N LEU A 111 -3.51 18.16 -26.90
CA LEU A 111 -2.09 18.47 -27.03
C LEU A 111 -1.56 18.88 -25.66
N CYS A 112 -1.51 17.96 -24.72
CA CYS A 112 -0.98 18.21 -23.39
C CYS A 112 -0.12 17.07 -22.95
N ASP A 113 0.91 17.42 -22.22
CA ASP A 113 1.59 16.46 -21.37
C ASP A 113 0.63 16.05 -20.25
N MET A 114 0.17 14.81 -20.26
CA MET A 114 -0.80 14.29 -19.27
C MET A 114 -0.20 14.08 -17.87
N LEU A 115 1.03 14.53 -17.64
CA LEU A 115 1.81 14.25 -16.43
C LEU A 115 2.06 15.51 -15.59
N GLY A 116 1.01 16.31 -15.29
CA GLY A 116 1.04 17.23 -14.16
C GLY A 116 2.05 18.39 -14.21
N GLN A 117 2.59 18.73 -15.38
CA GLN A 117 3.49 19.86 -15.50
C GLN A 117 2.76 21.09 -16.02
N THR A 118 2.59 22.07 -15.15
CA THR A 118 2.03 23.38 -15.51
C THR A 118 2.90 24.10 -16.52
N VAL A 119 2.33 24.49 -17.67
CA VAL A 119 3.00 25.34 -18.64
C VAL A 119 2.67 26.80 -18.30
N GLU A 120 3.67 27.58 -17.96
CA GLU A 120 3.48 28.98 -17.57
C GLU A 120 3.30 29.93 -18.78
N ASN A 121 3.80 29.54 -19.96
CA ASN A 121 3.70 30.35 -21.17
C ASN A 121 3.78 29.49 -22.45
N LEU A 122 3.36 30.08 -23.58
CA LEU A 122 3.37 29.42 -24.87
C LEU A 122 4.76 29.01 -25.36
N SER A 123 5.79 29.74 -25.02
CA SER A 123 7.18 29.42 -25.41
C SER A 123 7.65 28.08 -24.83
N GLN A 124 7.36 27.82 -23.55
CA GLN A 124 7.68 26.54 -22.90
C GLN A 124 6.92 25.37 -23.58
N TYR A 125 5.68 25.60 -23.97
CA TYR A 125 4.89 24.59 -24.67
C TYR A 125 5.47 24.27 -26.05
N ILE A 126 5.91 25.29 -26.81
CA ILE A 126 6.54 25.15 -28.13
C ILE A 126 7.88 24.39 -28.01
N GLU A 127 8.68 24.68 -26.98
CA GLU A 127 9.93 23.95 -26.74
C GLU A 127 9.68 22.46 -26.44
N ARG A 128 8.65 22.16 -25.67
CA ARG A 128 8.26 20.75 -25.38
C ARG A 128 7.78 20.03 -26.65
N LEU A 129 6.90 20.63 -27.44
CA LEU A 129 6.47 20.05 -28.73
C LEU A 129 7.63 19.73 -29.67
N ARG A 130 8.74 20.46 -29.55
CA ARG A 130 9.94 20.25 -30.36
C ARG A 130 10.85 19.13 -29.88
N ASN A 131 10.78 18.83 -28.56
CA ASN A 131 11.70 17.90 -27.93
C ASN A 131 11.07 16.53 -27.65
N ASP A 132 9.75 16.35 -27.79
CA ASP A 132 9.05 15.16 -27.33
C ASP A 132 8.30 14.46 -28.48
N SER A 133 8.79 13.29 -28.89
CA SER A 133 8.15 12.43 -29.92
C SER A 133 6.90 11.71 -29.36
N ASP A 134 6.74 11.64 -28.02
CA ASP A 134 5.69 10.86 -27.35
C ASP A 134 4.35 11.61 -27.27
N VAL A 135 4.35 12.93 -27.48
CA VAL A 135 3.12 13.76 -27.52
C VAL A 135 2.18 13.33 -28.66
N ALA A 136 2.72 12.84 -29.76
CA ALA A 136 1.93 12.35 -30.91
C ALA A 136 1.20 11.04 -30.60
N GLU A 137 1.80 10.14 -29.82
CA GLU A 137 1.21 8.86 -29.40
C GLU A 137 0.09 9.05 -28.36
N SER A 138 0.28 9.99 -27.42
CA SER A 138 -0.73 10.35 -26.40
C SER A 138 -1.97 10.98 -27.05
N ALA A 139 -1.79 11.85 -28.05
CA ALA A 139 -2.89 12.47 -28.80
C ALA A 139 -3.72 11.45 -29.58
N GLU A 140 -3.09 10.40 -30.10
CA GLU A 140 -3.79 9.33 -30.83
C GLU A 140 -4.61 8.43 -29.89
N MET A 141 -4.15 8.23 -28.66
CA MET A 141 -4.86 7.44 -27.65
C MET A 141 -6.15 8.13 -27.16
N VAL A 142 -6.12 9.43 -26.93
CA VAL A 142 -7.32 10.21 -26.54
C VAL A 142 -8.33 10.29 -27.69
N SER A 143 -7.89 10.41 -28.95
CA SER A 143 -8.78 10.43 -30.11
C SER A 143 -9.50 9.08 -30.33
N LYS A 144 -8.88 7.95 -29.97
CA LYS A 144 -9.51 6.62 -30.02
C LYS A 144 -10.54 6.42 -28.90
N THR A 145 -10.42 7.13 -27.79
CA THR A 145 -11.33 7.03 -26.64
C THR A 145 -12.60 7.89 -26.81
N ILE A 146 -12.59 8.89 -27.70
CA ILE A 146 -13.71 9.82 -27.92
C ILE A 146 -14.54 9.45 -29.18
N GLU A 147 -14.50 8.21 -29.64
CA GLU A 147 -15.55 7.74 -30.54
C GLU A 147 -16.90 7.86 -29.80
N LYS A 148 -17.84 8.65 -30.36
CA LYS A 148 -19.19 8.79 -29.78
C LYS A 148 -19.70 7.41 -29.41
N ALA A 149 -20.03 7.23 -28.13
CA ALA A 149 -20.75 6.03 -27.71
C ALA A 149 -21.97 5.89 -28.64
N PRO A 150 -22.20 4.71 -29.24
CA PRO A 150 -23.30 4.53 -30.16
C PRO A 150 -24.60 4.88 -29.46
N LYS A 151 -25.42 5.75 -30.09
CA LYS A 151 -26.75 6.04 -29.57
C LYS A 151 -27.54 4.74 -29.48
N ILE A 152 -27.99 4.39 -28.30
CA ILE A 152 -28.82 3.21 -28.07
C ILE A 152 -30.29 3.56 -28.27
N LYS A 153 -31.07 2.54 -28.67
CA LYS A 153 -32.53 2.61 -28.86
C LYS A 153 -33.23 1.76 -27.83
N GLU A 154 -34.50 2.01 -27.61
CA GLU A 154 -35.30 1.26 -26.66
C GLU A 154 -35.31 -0.25 -26.95
N ASN A 155 -35.37 -0.62 -28.22
CA ASN A 155 -35.42 -2.02 -28.68
C ASN A 155 -34.05 -2.71 -28.81
N ASP A 156 -32.94 -2.02 -28.51
CA ASP A 156 -31.62 -2.63 -28.53
C ASP A 156 -31.50 -3.69 -27.42
N ARG A 157 -30.82 -4.78 -27.73
CA ARG A 157 -30.62 -5.87 -26.76
C ARG A 157 -29.73 -5.43 -25.61
N THR A 158 -29.89 -6.04 -24.45
CA THR A 158 -29.12 -5.71 -23.24
C THR A 158 -27.60 -5.82 -23.46
N ASN A 159 -27.14 -6.77 -24.28
CA ASN A 159 -25.72 -6.91 -24.58
C ASN A 159 -25.17 -5.77 -25.47
N GLU A 160 -25.99 -5.19 -26.32
CA GLU A 160 -25.65 -4.02 -27.15
C GLU A 160 -25.61 -2.77 -26.26
N LYS A 161 -26.62 -2.59 -25.41
CA LYS A 161 -26.65 -1.52 -24.39
C LYS A 161 -25.44 -1.59 -23.46
N ALA A 162 -25.02 -2.78 -23.00
CA ALA A 162 -23.85 -2.96 -22.15
C ALA A 162 -22.53 -2.59 -22.86
N ARG A 163 -22.36 -2.92 -24.12
CA ARG A 163 -21.20 -2.46 -24.93
C ARG A 163 -21.18 -0.96 -25.11
N ALA A 164 -22.35 -0.37 -25.44
CA ALA A 164 -22.48 1.08 -25.57
C ALA A 164 -22.18 1.77 -24.24
N PHE A 165 -22.64 1.21 -23.11
CA PHE A 165 -22.35 1.73 -21.78
C PHE A 165 -20.86 1.67 -21.45
N THR A 166 -20.15 0.57 -21.78
CA THR A 166 -18.68 0.49 -21.62
C THR A 166 -17.97 1.56 -22.43
N GLN A 167 -18.39 1.78 -23.67
CA GLN A 167 -17.82 2.84 -24.51
C GLN A 167 -18.15 4.24 -23.98
N TRP A 168 -19.37 4.44 -23.47
CA TRP A 168 -19.80 5.69 -22.86
C TRP A 168 -19.01 6.03 -21.59
N LEU A 169 -18.70 5.02 -20.73
CA LEU A 169 -17.87 5.19 -19.56
C LEU A 169 -16.45 5.64 -19.91
N GLY A 170 -15.93 5.25 -21.08
CA GLY A 170 -14.58 5.61 -21.52
C GLY A 170 -13.46 5.09 -20.60
N LEU A 171 -13.74 4.09 -19.76
CA LEU A 171 -12.82 3.52 -18.79
C LEU A 171 -12.32 2.15 -19.26
N ASP A 172 -11.07 1.87 -18.99
CA ASP A 172 -10.51 0.52 -19.08
C ASP A 172 -11.05 -0.31 -17.93
N LEU A 173 -11.98 -1.20 -18.22
CA LEU A 173 -12.66 -2.02 -17.20
C LEU A 173 -12.20 -3.47 -17.23
N ALA A 174 -12.10 -4.08 -16.05
CA ALA A 174 -11.88 -5.51 -15.89
C ALA A 174 -12.66 -6.06 -14.68
N LEU A 175 -12.89 -7.38 -14.66
CA LEU A 175 -13.60 -8.04 -13.59
C LEU A 175 -12.61 -8.85 -12.73
N GLN A 176 -12.57 -8.58 -11.43
CA GLN A 176 -11.73 -9.33 -10.50
C GLN A 176 -12.22 -10.78 -10.38
N ARG A 177 -11.27 -11.71 -10.37
CA ARG A 177 -11.56 -13.12 -10.13
C ARG A 177 -11.96 -13.32 -8.66
N GLY A 178 -12.97 -14.14 -8.41
CA GLY A 178 -13.45 -14.45 -7.05
C GLY A 178 -14.56 -13.52 -6.60
N SER A 179 -14.30 -12.27 -6.27
CA SER A 179 -15.31 -11.29 -5.80
C SER A 179 -16.30 -10.88 -6.89
N ARG A 180 -15.90 -10.92 -8.17
CA ARG A 180 -16.64 -10.40 -9.32
C ARG A 180 -16.92 -8.91 -9.24
N GLU A 181 -16.07 -8.16 -8.54
CA GLU A 181 -16.09 -6.69 -8.52
C GLU A 181 -15.50 -6.13 -9.82
N ILE A 182 -16.04 -4.99 -10.25
CA ILE A 182 -15.53 -4.28 -11.44
C ILE A 182 -14.38 -3.38 -11.00
N TYR A 183 -13.29 -3.39 -11.76
CA TYR A 183 -12.14 -2.50 -11.58
C TYR A 183 -11.96 -1.66 -12.83
N TYR A 184 -11.48 -0.45 -12.65
CA TYR A 184 -11.04 0.44 -13.72
C TYR A 184 -9.56 0.78 -13.57
N TYR A 185 -8.89 0.98 -14.69
CA TYR A 185 -7.48 1.39 -14.73
C TYR A 185 -7.39 2.90 -14.93
N ASP A 186 -6.65 3.59 -14.06
CA ASP A 186 -6.48 5.05 -14.08
C ASP A 186 -5.16 5.52 -14.71
N ASN A 187 -4.41 4.64 -15.38
CA ASN A 187 -3.05 4.73 -15.89
C ASN A 187 -1.95 4.57 -14.83
N GLN A 188 -2.28 4.35 -13.58
CA GLN A 188 -1.33 4.03 -12.50
C GLN A 188 -1.61 2.66 -11.92
N ALA A 189 -2.86 2.42 -11.52
CA ALA A 189 -3.29 1.17 -10.89
C ALA A 189 -4.74 0.82 -11.26
N TRP A 190 -5.16 -0.38 -10.89
CA TRP A 190 -6.54 -0.84 -11.00
C TRP A 190 -7.28 -0.53 -9.71
N HIS A 191 -8.34 0.28 -9.80
CA HIS A 191 -9.19 0.68 -8.68
C HIS A 191 -10.52 -0.02 -8.74
N LYS A 192 -11.03 -0.41 -7.59
CA LYS A 192 -12.38 -0.94 -7.48
C LYS A 192 -13.40 0.16 -7.81
N LEU A 193 -14.33 -0.16 -8.68
CA LEU A 193 -15.49 0.69 -8.97
C LEU A 193 -16.63 0.25 -8.06
N GLU A 194 -17.07 1.15 -7.18
CA GLU A 194 -18.13 0.83 -6.24
C GLU A 194 -19.48 0.66 -6.97
N LEU A 195 -20.34 -0.19 -6.39
CA LEU A 195 -21.59 -0.54 -7.05
C LEU A 195 -22.50 0.68 -7.22
N GLU A 196 -22.56 1.51 -6.19
CA GLU A 196 -23.37 2.71 -6.17
C GLU A 196 -22.95 3.70 -7.27
N ASP A 197 -21.64 3.88 -7.46
CA ASP A 197 -21.10 4.79 -8.49
C ASP A 197 -21.45 4.30 -9.91
N ILE A 198 -21.34 3.00 -10.17
CA ILE A 198 -21.65 2.47 -11.50
C ILE A 198 -23.16 2.41 -11.76
N GLU A 199 -23.97 2.24 -10.73
CA GLU A 199 -25.43 2.35 -10.83
C GLU A 199 -25.86 3.78 -11.17
N GLU A 200 -25.29 4.78 -10.52
CA GLU A 200 -25.52 6.19 -10.85
C GLU A 200 -25.12 6.51 -12.28
N LYS A 201 -23.93 6.04 -12.71
CA LYS A 201 -23.48 6.20 -14.11
C LYS A 201 -24.40 5.48 -15.10
N ALA A 202 -24.97 4.34 -14.74
CA ALA A 202 -25.94 3.64 -15.59
C ALA A 202 -27.24 4.43 -15.73
N VAL A 203 -27.72 5.07 -14.66
CA VAL A 203 -28.88 5.98 -14.71
C VAL A 203 -28.59 7.15 -15.64
N GLN A 204 -27.45 7.84 -15.46
CA GLN A 204 -27.03 8.95 -16.33
C GLN A 204 -26.95 8.53 -17.81
N PHE A 205 -26.45 7.32 -18.09
CA PHE A 205 -26.36 6.80 -19.45
C PHE A 205 -27.75 6.61 -20.07
N PHE A 206 -28.75 6.11 -19.35
CA PHE A 206 -30.13 5.97 -19.85
C PHE A 206 -30.78 7.35 -20.05
N ASP A 207 -30.64 8.27 -19.10
CA ASP A 207 -31.17 9.63 -19.21
C ASP A 207 -30.59 10.40 -20.41
N GLU A 208 -29.26 10.30 -20.66
CA GLU A 208 -28.62 10.91 -21.82
C GLU A 208 -29.06 10.34 -23.16
N ASN A 209 -29.52 9.10 -23.17
CA ASN A 209 -30.08 8.48 -24.38
C ASN A 209 -31.61 8.64 -24.48
N GLU A 210 -32.25 9.38 -23.55
CA GLU A 210 -33.71 9.61 -23.48
C GLU A 210 -34.51 8.30 -23.41
N LEU A 211 -33.97 7.29 -22.67
CA LEU A 211 -34.59 5.97 -22.51
C LEU A 211 -35.13 5.76 -21.10
N GLY A 212 -36.30 5.13 -21.01
CA GLY A 212 -36.83 4.67 -19.74
C GLY A 212 -36.03 3.53 -19.12
N TYR A 213 -35.94 3.53 -17.79
CA TYR A 213 -35.27 2.45 -17.03
C TYR A 213 -36.06 2.11 -15.76
N SER A 214 -35.72 0.97 -15.19
CA SER A 214 -36.18 0.47 -13.89
C SER A 214 -35.00 -0.21 -13.20
N ASP A 215 -35.11 -0.48 -11.91
CA ASP A 215 -34.10 -1.26 -11.17
C ASP A 215 -33.74 -2.56 -11.89
N ARG A 216 -34.74 -3.24 -12.46
CA ARG A 216 -34.53 -4.46 -13.24
C ARG A 216 -33.69 -4.19 -14.48
N THR A 217 -33.90 -3.08 -15.16
CA THR A 217 -33.15 -2.69 -16.36
C THR A 217 -31.71 -2.39 -16.02
N ILE A 218 -31.45 -1.59 -14.97
CA ILE A 218 -30.10 -1.27 -14.47
C ILE A 218 -29.35 -2.55 -14.07
N ASN A 219 -29.97 -3.37 -13.22
CA ASN A 219 -29.37 -4.65 -12.80
C ASN A 219 -29.05 -5.60 -13.97
N SER A 220 -29.94 -5.68 -14.97
CA SER A 220 -29.73 -6.49 -16.17
C SER A 220 -28.55 -5.96 -17.00
N LEU A 221 -28.44 -4.63 -17.16
CA LEU A 221 -27.30 -3.97 -17.82
C LEU A 221 -25.98 -4.32 -17.11
N LEU A 222 -25.91 -4.11 -15.80
CA LEU A 222 -24.68 -4.33 -15.02
C LEU A 222 -24.28 -5.82 -14.95
N ASN A 223 -25.25 -6.74 -14.85
CA ASN A 223 -24.97 -8.18 -14.91
C ASN A 223 -24.42 -8.59 -16.29
N THR A 224 -24.95 -8.01 -17.37
CA THR A 224 -24.48 -8.25 -18.73
C THR A 224 -23.09 -7.64 -18.94
N LEU A 225 -22.85 -6.43 -18.43
CA LEU A 225 -21.54 -5.79 -18.41
C LEU A 225 -20.50 -6.71 -17.74
N LYS A 226 -20.78 -7.18 -16.51
CA LYS A 226 -19.90 -8.11 -15.77
C LYS A 226 -19.60 -9.40 -16.53
N ALA A 227 -20.51 -9.85 -17.39
CA ALA A 227 -20.30 -11.02 -18.22
C ALA A 227 -19.41 -10.77 -19.45
N GLN A 228 -19.37 -9.52 -19.94
CA GLN A 228 -18.62 -9.11 -21.11
C GLN A 228 -17.19 -8.64 -20.79
N LEU A 229 -16.95 -8.15 -19.56
CA LEU A 229 -15.65 -7.62 -19.16
C LEU A 229 -14.55 -8.69 -19.16
N PRO A 230 -13.32 -8.33 -19.56
CA PRO A 230 -12.16 -9.19 -19.43
C PRO A 230 -11.90 -9.49 -17.95
N ARG A 231 -11.30 -10.65 -17.68
CA ARG A 231 -10.89 -11.02 -16.31
C ARG A 231 -9.53 -10.42 -16.01
N MET A 232 -9.37 -9.85 -14.82
CA MET A 232 -8.05 -9.43 -14.34
C MET A 232 -7.09 -10.62 -14.35
N GLY A 233 -5.85 -10.38 -14.73
CA GLY A 233 -4.75 -11.32 -14.62
C GLY A 233 -4.26 -11.48 -13.18
N GLU A 234 -3.15 -12.18 -13.03
CA GLU A 234 -2.42 -12.23 -11.76
C GLU A 234 -1.63 -10.93 -11.59
N GLN A 235 -1.64 -10.43 -10.36
CA GLN A 235 -0.88 -9.23 -10.03
C GLN A 235 0.62 -9.50 -10.14
N ALA A 236 1.34 -8.64 -10.84
CA ALA A 236 2.79 -8.71 -10.98
C ALA A 236 3.47 -8.23 -9.68
N ASN A 237 3.61 -9.16 -8.73
CA ASN A 237 4.10 -8.88 -7.38
C ASN A 237 5.56 -8.41 -7.32
N GLU A 238 6.29 -8.45 -8.42
CA GLU A 238 7.64 -7.91 -8.55
C GLU A 238 7.69 -6.39 -8.70
N PHE A 239 6.56 -5.73 -8.97
CA PHE A 239 6.48 -4.29 -9.16
C PHE A 239 5.84 -3.57 -7.98
N ILE A 240 6.32 -2.35 -7.74
CA ILE A 240 5.74 -1.35 -6.84
C ILE A 240 5.36 -0.16 -7.70
N ALA A 241 4.09 0.24 -7.70
CA ALA A 241 3.65 1.44 -8.41
C ALA A 241 3.89 2.68 -7.56
N PHE A 242 4.39 3.74 -8.19
CA PHE A 242 4.51 5.12 -7.71
C PHE A 242 3.67 6.02 -8.60
N ASN A 243 3.56 7.33 -8.32
CA ASN A 243 2.82 8.23 -9.18
C ASN A 243 3.38 8.27 -10.61
N ASN A 244 4.70 8.27 -10.75
CA ASN A 244 5.42 8.49 -12.01
C ASN A 244 5.87 7.20 -12.72
N GLY A 245 5.53 6.01 -12.21
CA GLY A 245 5.90 4.73 -12.85
C GLY A 245 5.92 3.56 -11.89
N VAL A 246 6.54 2.47 -12.30
CA VAL A 246 6.67 1.24 -11.49
C VAL A 246 8.13 0.88 -11.27
N LEU A 247 8.46 0.47 -10.06
CA LEU A 247 9.78 0.00 -9.68
C LEU A 247 9.76 -1.52 -9.53
N ASN A 248 10.64 -2.21 -10.21
CA ASN A 248 10.86 -3.63 -9.96
C ASN A 248 11.63 -3.79 -8.63
N ARG A 249 10.96 -4.34 -7.61
CA ARG A 249 11.50 -4.46 -6.24
C ARG A 249 12.69 -5.42 -6.09
N ASN A 250 13.03 -6.16 -7.12
CA ASN A 250 14.15 -7.11 -7.10
C ASN A 250 15.38 -6.56 -7.83
N THR A 251 15.16 -5.85 -8.95
CA THR A 251 16.24 -5.31 -9.79
C THR A 251 16.46 -3.81 -9.60
N LEU A 252 15.49 -3.11 -8.97
CA LEU A 252 15.41 -1.66 -8.84
C LEU A 252 15.34 -0.92 -10.19
N ALA A 253 14.97 -1.62 -11.27
CA ALA A 253 14.68 -1.00 -12.55
C ALA A 253 13.34 -0.25 -12.46
N PHE A 254 13.33 1.00 -12.93
CA PHE A 254 12.14 1.84 -12.98
C PHE A 254 11.63 1.96 -14.40
N GLU A 255 10.34 1.80 -14.59
CA GLU A 255 9.70 1.79 -15.93
C GLU A 255 8.31 2.42 -15.89
N PRO A 256 7.74 2.81 -17.05
CA PRO A 256 6.38 3.35 -17.11
C PRO A 256 5.32 2.39 -16.60
N HIS A 257 4.17 2.95 -16.18
CA HIS A 257 3.01 2.15 -15.79
C HIS A 257 2.53 1.25 -16.92
N ASN A 258 2.09 0.04 -16.55
CA ASN A 258 1.53 -0.91 -17.50
C ASN A 258 0.28 -1.59 -16.92
N ARG A 259 -0.86 -1.43 -17.60
CA ARG A 259 -2.14 -2.04 -17.19
C ARG A 259 -2.07 -3.57 -17.02
N ASN A 260 -1.17 -4.23 -17.74
CA ASN A 260 -1.01 -5.69 -17.69
C ASN A 260 -0.25 -6.16 -16.45
N HIS A 261 0.29 -5.26 -15.63
CA HIS A 261 0.82 -5.60 -14.31
C HIS A 261 -0.27 -5.89 -13.29
N TRP A 262 -1.52 -5.49 -13.54
CA TRP A 262 -2.70 -5.71 -12.69
C TRP A 262 -2.52 -5.22 -11.25
N LEU A 263 -1.70 -4.19 -11.05
CA LEU A 263 -1.46 -3.61 -9.73
C LEU A 263 -2.73 -2.91 -9.24
N THR A 264 -3.13 -3.21 -7.99
CA THR A 264 -4.33 -2.64 -7.36
C THR A 264 -4.01 -1.62 -6.28
N SER A 265 -2.73 -1.30 -6.13
CA SER A 265 -2.23 -0.32 -5.17
C SER A 265 -1.05 0.44 -5.76
N TYR A 266 -0.90 1.69 -5.37
CA TYR A 266 0.28 2.50 -5.68
C TYR A 266 0.65 3.36 -4.48
N ILE A 267 1.90 3.80 -4.42
CA ILE A 267 2.42 4.72 -3.41
C ILE A 267 2.24 6.14 -3.98
N PRO A 268 1.51 7.06 -3.30
CA PRO A 268 1.16 8.37 -3.82
C PRO A 268 2.33 9.37 -3.72
N HIS A 269 3.51 8.93 -4.14
CA HIS A 269 4.74 9.72 -4.22
C HIS A 269 5.44 9.39 -5.53
N ASP A 270 6.23 10.35 -6.03
CA ASP A 270 7.12 10.11 -7.15
C ASP A 270 8.36 9.34 -6.68
N TYR A 271 8.78 8.37 -7.47
CA TYR A 271 10.09 7.76 -7.29
C TYR A 271 11.16 8.66 -7.92
N ASP A 272 12.13 9.08 -7.12
CA ASP A 272 13.27 9.89 -7.56
C ASP A 272 14.59 9.24 -7.13
N GLU A 273 15.40 8.87 -8.11
CA GLU A 273 16.71 8.27 -7.87
C GLU A 273 17.71 9.24 -7.20
N HIS A 274 17.46 10.54 -7.25
CA HIS A 274 18.35 11.60 -6.75
C HIS A 274 17.89 12.21 -5.41
N ALA A 275 16.72 11.83 -4.89
CA ALA A 275 16.23 12.32 -3.61
C ALA A 275 17.17 11.92 -2.47
N GLN A 276 17.69 12.87 -1.68
CA GLN A 276 18.77 12.58 -0.73
C GLN A 276 18.54 13.06 0.70
N ASN A 277 17.88 14.16 0.94
CA ASN A 277 17.84 14.79 2.27
C ASN A 277 16.71 14.29 3.15
N THR A 278 17.05 13.67 4.29
CA THR A 278 16.09 13.16 5.26
C THR A 278 16.47 13.51 6.70
N PRO A 279 16.74 14.80 7.03
CA PRO A 279 17.26 15.15 8.34
C PRO A 279 16.31 14.80 9.50
N HIS A 280 15.01 15.02 9.35
CA HIS A 280 14.04 14.71 10.40
C HIS A 280 13.84 13.20 10.58
N PHE A 281 13.80 12.45 9.47
CA PHE A 281 13.79 10.99 9.52
C PHE A 281 15.05 10.43 10.18
N ASP A 282 16.24 10.97 9.87
CA ASP A 282 17.51 10.53 10.44
C ASP A 282 17.60 10.81 11.93
N ASP A 283 17.16 11.98 12.36
CA ASP A 283 17.06 12.36 13.78
C ASP A 283 16.13 11.41 14.53
N TRP A 284 14.94 11.12 13.95
CA TRP A 284 14.01 10.17 14.53
C TRP A 284 14.61 8.76 14.60
N LEU A 285 15.21 8.27 13.52
CA LEU A 285 15.79 6.92 13.45
C LEU A 285 16.91 6.75 14.49
N SER A 286 17.79 7.74 14.59
CA SER A 286 18.85 7.76 15.61
C SER A 286 18.29 7.81 17.04
N PHE A 287 17.24 8.61 17.26
CA PHE A 287 16.60 8.76 18.56
C PHE A 287 15.95 7.45 19.03
N VAL A 288 15.11 6.82 18.20
CA VAL A 288 14.39 5.59 18.58
C VAL A 288 15.31 4.38 18.69
N ALA A 289 16.41 4.39 17.96
CA ALA A 289 17.47 3.38 18.07
C ALA A 289 18.44 3.62 19.22
N ASN A 290 18.32 4.75 19.94
CA ASN A 290 19.27 5.18 20.97
C ASN A 290 20.73 5.22 20.48
N GLY A 291 20.93 5.63 19.21
CA GLY A 291 22.24 5.66 18.55
C GLY A 291 22.81 4.29 18.14
N CYS A 292 22.10 3.20 18.39
CA CYS A 292 22.56 1.85 18.02
C CYS A 292 22.39 1.60 16.51
N GLU A 293 23.47 1.52 15.77
CA GLU A 293 23.49 1.31 14.31
C GLU A 293 22.77 -0.01 13.91
N LYS A 294 22.96 -1.07 14.70
CA LYS A 294 22.29 -2.35 14.45
C LYS A 294 20.76 -2.20 14.53
N LYS A 295 20.25 -1.49 15.54
CA LYS A 295 18.81 -1.22 15.69
C LYS A 295 18.29 -0.32 14.57
N GLN A 296 19.06 0.71 14.15
CA GLN A 296 18.72 1.55 13.00
C GLN A 296 18.59 0.68 11.72
N ARG A 297 19.56 -0.19 11.45
CA ARG A 297 19.53 -1.12 10.32
C ARG A 297 18.31 -2.05 10.38
N ASN A 298 17.96 -2.57 11.55
CA ASN A 298 16.79 -3.43 11.73
C ASN A 298 15.46 -2.69 11.51
N ILE A 299 15.36 -1.41 11.94
CA ILE A 299 14.22 -0.53 11.65
C ILE A 299 14.11 -0.27 10.15
N LEU A 300 15.21 0.06 9.48
CA LEU A 300 15.25 0.20 8.02
C LEU A 300 14.82 -1.09 7.30
N ALA A 301 15.16 -2.26 7.84
CA ALA A 301 14.72 -3.54 7.29
C ALA A 301 13.20 -3.75 7.41
N ALA A 302 12.56 -3.28 8.50
CA ALA A 302 11.12 -3.31 8.64
C ALA A 302 10.45 -2.35 7.65
N LEU A 303 10.97 -1.14 7.50
CA LEU A 303 10.49 -0.17 6.51
C LEU A 303 10.69 -0.67 5.07
N TYR A 304 11.82 -1.34 4.79
CA TYR A 304 12.07 -2.00 3.51
C TYR A 304 11.04 -3.09 3.21
N ALA A 305 10.72 -3.92 4.20
CA ALA A 305 9.69 -4.96 4.04
C ALA A 305 8.31 -4.36 3.74
N ILE A 306 7.97 -3.22 4.38
CA ILE A 306 6.70 -2.51 4.16
C ILE A 306 6.68 -1.88 2.76
N LEU A 307 7.70 -1.09 2.41
CA LEU A 307 7.81 -0.42 1.11
C LEU A 307 7.74 -1.42 -0.05
N THR A 308 8.44 -2.54 0.07
CA THR A 308 8.50 -3.58 -0.96
C THR A 308 7.45 -4.68 -0.79
N ASN A 309 6.50 -4.51 0.11
CA ASN A 309 5.43 -5.46 0.45
C ASN A 309 5.91 -6.92 0.55
N ARG A 310 6.85 -7.20 1.46
CA ARG A 310 7.40 -8.54 1.67
C ARG A 310 6.51 -9.41 2.58
N TYR A 311 5.20 -9.40 2.38
CA TYR A 311 4.25 -10.24 3.13
C TYR A 311 4.62 -11.74 3.09
N ASN A 312 5.25 -12.19 2.00
CA ASN A 312 5.70 -13.57 1.82
C ASN A 312 6.86 -13.99 2.76
N TRP A 313 7.46 -13.05 3.51
CA TRP A 313 8.39 -13.39 4.57
C TRP A 313 7.70 -13.97 5.80
N GLN A 314 6.38 -13.88 5.86
CA GLN A 314 5.54 -14.38 6.94
C GLN A 314 5.86 -13.74 8.29
N LEU A 315 6.14 -12.44 8.29
CA LEU A 315 6.45 -11.67 9.49
C LEU A 315 5.32 -10.68 9.79
N PHE A 316 5.22 -10.30 11.07
CA PHE A 316 4.50 -9.12 11.50
C PHE A 316 5.35 -8.33 12.49
N PHE A 317 5.08 -7.03 12.58
CA PHE A 317 5.83 -6.13 13.45
C PHE A 317 5.05 -5.80 14.70
N GLU A 318 5.76 -5.67 15.82
CA GLU A 318 5.18 -5.17 17.05
C GLU A 318 6.06 -4.06 17.63
N LEU A 319 5.48 -2.88 17.76
CA LEU A 319 6.08 -1.72 18.38
C LEU A 319 5.58 -1.62 19.82
N THR A 320 6.47 -1.68 20.79
CA THR A 320 6.15 -1.55 22.22
C THR A 320 6.89 -0.37 22.83
N GLY A 321 6.57 -0.04 24.08
CA GLY A 321 7.28 0.96 24.87
C GLY A 321 6.44 2.16 25.27
N LYS A 322 7.06 3.13 25.92
CA LYS A 322 6.39 4.26 26.59
C LYS A 322 5.65 5.18 25.61
N GLY A 323 4.62 5.86 26.10
CA GLY A 323 3.99 6.96 25.34
C GLY A 323 5.00 8.06 25.00
N GLY A 324 4.87 8.65 23.80
CA GLY A 324 5.80 9.72 23.34
C GLY A 324 7.20 9.24 22.96
N SER A 325 7.39 7.95 22.65
CA SER A 325 8.69 7.36 22.29
C SER A 325 8.95 7.26 20.80
N GLY A 326 8.07 7.77 19.92
CA GLY A 326 8.26 7.75 18.47
C GLY A 326 7.56 6.59 17.74
N LYS A 327 6.76 5.74 18.43
CA LYS A 327 5.99 4.65 17.80
C LYS A 327 4.99 5.15 16.76
N SER A 328 4.26 6.23 17.06
CA SER A 328 3.31 6.83 16.12
C SER A 328 3.98 7.42 14.89
N VAL A 329 5.20 7.95 15.04
CA VAL A 329 6.02 8.41 13.91
C VAL A 329 6.42 7.23 13.04
N PHE A 330 6.81 6.09 13.63
CA PHE A 330 7.09 4.88 12.86
C PHE A 330 5.87 4.42 12.05
N ALA A 331 4.69 4.39 12.70
CA ALA A 331 3.45 4.02 12.02
C ALA A 331 3.11 4.98 10.87
N HIS A 332 3.35 6.28 11.06
CA HIS A 332 3.16 7.28 10.01
C HIS A 332 4.12 7.07 8.84
N ILE A 333 5.42 6.85 9.11
CA ILE A 333 6.41 6.52 8.06
C ILE A 333 6.02 5.23 7.33
N ALA A 334 5.59 4.21 8.05
CA ALA A 334 5.10 2.97 7.46
C ALA A 334 3.91 3.21 6.51
N THR A 335 2.98 4.09 6.92
CA THR A 335 1.83 4.49 6.10
C THR A 335 2.27 5.28 4.86
N LEU A 336 3.23 6.20 4.99
CA LEU A 336 3.80 6.91 3.82
C LEU A 336 4.40 5.93 2.81
N LEU A 337 5.16 4.94 3.29
CA LEU A 337 5.83 3.96 2.44
C LEU A 337 4.87 2.94 1.82
N ALA A 338 3.79 2.60 2.49
CA ALA A 338 2.75 1.70 1.97
C ALA A 338 1.75 2.43 1.05
N GLY A 339 1.53 3.73 1.29
CA GLY A 339 0.43 4.53 0.77
C GLY A 339 -0.77 4.52 1.70
N GLU A 340 -1.39 5.68 1.94
CA GLU A 340 -2.53 5.82 2.84
C GLU A 340 -3.73 4.97 2.39
N GLN A 341 -4.05 5.01 1.09
CA GLN A 341 -5.13 4.21 0.50
C GLN A 341 -4.88 2.69 0.57
N ASN A 342 -3.62 2.27 0.72
CA ASN A 342 -3.22 0.87 0.83
C ASN A 342 -3.11 0.40 2.29
N THR A 343 -3.37 1.30 3.24
CA THR A 343 -3.32 1.04 4.69
C THR A 343 -4.73 0.94 5.26
N ILE A 344 -4.91 0.07 6.24
CA ILE A 344 -6.14 -0.07 7.00
C ILE A 344 -5.83 -0.22 8.48
N SER A 345 -6.71 0.31 9.35
CA SER A 345 -6.64 0.09 10.79
C SER A 345 -7.61 -1.01 11.19
N ALA A 346 -7.18 -1.92 12.08
CA ALA A 346 -7.97 -3.06 12.51
C ALA A 346 -7.64 -3.49 13.95
N LYS A 347 -8.48 -4.33 14.53
CA LYS A 347 -8.20 -5.04 15.78
C LYS A 347 -7.77 -6.47 15.47
N LEU A 348 -7.00 -7.08 16.37
CA LEU A 348 -6.60 -8.49 16.22
C LEU A 348 -7.79 -9.45 16.19
N GLU A 349 -8.87 -9.12 16.91
CA GLU A 349 -10.09 -9.90 16.93
C GLU A 349 -10.82 -9.92 15.58
N ASP A 350 -10.68 -8.86 14.76
CA ASP A 350 -11.30 -8.75 13.45
C ASP A 350 -10.77 -9.83 12.49
N PHE A 351 -9.53 -10.27 12.68
CA PHE A 351 -8.88 -11.28 11.83
C PHE A 351 -9.50 -12.68 11.95
N ASP A 352 -10.12 -12.98 13.09
CA ASP A 352 -10.76 -14.28 13.34
C ASP A 352 -12.21 -14.33 12.81
N ASN A 353 -12.75 -13.20 12.33
CA ASN A 353 -14.12 -13.09 11.87
C ASN A 353 -14.19 -12.78 10.36
N ALA A 354 -14.69 -13.73 9.59
CA ALA A 354 -14.81 -13.61 8.13
C ALA A 354 -15.64 -12.39 7.63
N LYS A 355 -16.51 -11.81 8.48
CA LYS A 355 -17.30 -10.63 8.12
C LYS A 355 -16.48 -9.33 8.22
N ASP A 356 -15.54 -9.29 9.15
CA ASP A 356 -14.76 -8.09 9.45
C ASP A 356 -13.52 -7.99 8.52
N LEU A 357 -13.29 -9.00 7.67
CA LEU A 357 -12.23 -9.01 6.66
C LEU A 357 -12.59 -8.29 5.35
N GLU A 358 -13.81 -7.75 5.21
CA GLU A 358 -14.19 -6.95 4.04
C GLU A 358 -13.31 -5.70 3.95
N GLY A 359 -12.73 -5.43 2.78
CA GLY A 359 -11.86 -4.28 2.54
C GLY A 359 -10.36 -4.52 2.83
N PHE A 360 -9.96 -5.72 3.29
CA PHE A 360 -8.55 -6.05 3.51
C PHE A 360 -7.85 -6.58 2.26
N GLU A 361 -8.60 -7.02 1.26
CA GLU A 361 -8.10 -7.78 0.10
C GLU A 361 -7.10 -7.03 -0.79
N ASN A 362 -7.13 -5.69 -0.78
CA ASN A 362 -6.23 -4.87 -1.59
C ASN A 362 -5.28 -4.02 -0.72
N LYS A 363 -5.18 -4.32 0.57
CA LYS A 363 -4.30 -3.58 1.47
C LYS A 363 -2.91 -4.22 1.50
N THR A 364 -1.89 -3.37 1.68
CA THR A 364 -0.49 -3.78 1.83
C THR A 364 0.02 -3.60 3.25
N LEU A 365 -0.68 -2.79 4.07
CA LEU A 365 -0.36 -2.55 5.47
C LEU A 365 -1.63 -2.56 6.32
N ILE A 366 -1.59 -3.30 7.44
CA ILE A 366 -2.62 -3.31 8.47
C ILE A 366 -2.02 -2.79 9.76
N LEU A 367 -2.55 -1.69 10.27
CA LEU A 367 -2.16 -1.12 11.56
C LEU A 367 -3.13 -1.59 12.64
N CYS A 368 -2.60 -2.12 13.74
CA CYS A 368 -3.39 -2.56 14.90
C CYS A 368 -2.94 -1.76 16.13
N PRO A 369 -3.49 -0.55 16.37
CA PRO A 369 -3.17 0.23 17.55
C PRO A 369 -3.87 -0.33 18.78
N GLU A 370 -3.23 -0.12 19.94
CA GLU A 370 -3.83 -0.36 21.28
C GLU A 370 -4.34 -1.79 21.56
N GLN A 371 -3.59 -2.81 21.12
CA GLN A 371 -3.92 -4.23 21.30
C GLN A 371 -3.41 -4.83 22.63
N SER A 372 -3.00 -4.02 23.59
CA SER A 372 -2.39 -4.48 24.87
C SER A 372 -3.29 -5.40 25.71
N LYS A 373 -4.61 -5.34 25.51
CA LYS A 373 -5.59 -6.22 26.19
C LYS A 373 -5.83 -7.54 25.46
N TYR A 374 -5.27 -7.73 24.27
CA TYR A 374 -5.44 -8.98 23.53
C TYR A 374 -4.81 -10.16 24.26
N ALA A 375 -5.57 -11.24 24.42
CA ALA A 375 -5.16 -12.48 25.06
C ALA A 375 -5.72 -13.69 24.30
N GLY A 376 -5.39 -13.81 23.02
CA GLY A 376 -5.88 -14.85 22.13
C GLY A 376 -4.77 -15.73 21.54
N GLU A 377 -5.15 -16.73 20.76
CA GLU A 377 -4.22 -17.63 20.06
C GLU A 377 -3.61 -17.03 18.79
N GLY A 378 -4.12 -15.87 18.33
CA GLY A 378 -3.67 -15.23 17.11
C GLY A 378 -3.92 -16.06 15.84
N GLY A 379 -5.07 -16.74 15.78
CA GLY A 379 -5.42 -17.60 14.65
C GLY A 379 -5.43 -16.85 13.34
N GLY A 380 -6.22 -15.78 13.25
CA GLY A 380 -6.31 -14.92 12.08
C GLY A 380 -5.00 -14.19 11.76
N LEU A 381 -4.28 -13.72 12.79
CA LEU A 381 -2.94 -13.12 12.61
C LEU A 381 -1.98 -14.11 11.93
N LYS A 382 -1.97 -15.38 12.35
CA LYS A 382 -1.15 -16.43 11.72
C LYS A 382 -1.58 -16.72 10.30
N ALA A 383 -2.88 -16.74 10.02
CA ALA A 383 -3.43 -17.01 8.70
C ALA A 383 -3.09 -15.88 7.71
N ILE A 384 -3.30 -14.61 8.09
CA ILE A 384 -2.95 -13.46 7.24
C ILE A 384 -1.44 -13.41 7.00
N SER A 385 -0.64 -13.40 8.07
CA SER A 385 0.83 -13.36 7.94
C SER A 385 1.41 -14.60 7.26
N GLY A 386 0.71 -15.74 7.29
CA GLY A 386 1.05 -16.97 6.58
C GLY A 386 0.75 -16.94 5.10
N GLY A 387 -0.11 -16.01 4.64
CA GLY A 387 -0.60 -15.96 3.26
C GLY A 387 -1.61 -17.05 2.94
N ASP A 388 -2.39 -17.49 3.93
CA ASP A 388 -3.43 -18.50 3.78
C ASP A 388 -4.61 -17.96 2.96
N LEU A 389 -5.35 -18.87 2.34
CA LEU A 389 -6.59 -18.53 1.65
C LEU A 389 -7.70 -18.35 2.67
N LEU A 390 -8.20 -17.13 2.82
CA LEU A 390 -9.21 -16.74 3.79
C LEU A 390 -10.58 -16.60 3.15
N ARG A 391 -11.60 -16.96 3.91
CA ARG A 391 -12.99 -16.70 3.53
C ARG A 391 -13.36 -15.30 4.00
N VAL A 392 -13.81 -14.47 3.04
CA VAL A 392 -14.42 -13.15 3.31
C VAL A 392 -15.93 -13.28 3.11
N ASN A 393 -16.70 -12.76 4.06
CA ASN A 393 -18.16 -12.84 4.05
C ASN A 393 -18.78 -11.44 4.17
N PRO A 394 -18.73 -10.62 3.10
CA PRO A 394 -19.22 -9.25 3.13
C PRO A 394 -20.72 -9.20 3.38
N LYS A 395 -21.15 -8.10 3.99
CA LYS A 395 -22.58 -7.86 4.24
C LYS A 395 -23.32 -7.74 2.90
N HIS A 396 -24.44 -8.45 2.77
CA HIS A 396 -25.31 -8.45 1.56
C HIS A 396 -24.66 -8.94 0.25
N LYS A 397 -23.45 -9.50 0.29
CA LYS A 397 -22.74 -10.06 -0.87
C LYS A 397 -22.47 -11.54 -0.69
N LYS A 398 -22.15 -12.24 -1.79
CA LYS A 398 -21.75 -13.66 -1.72
C LYS A 398 -20.36 -13.78 -1.10
N PRO A 399 -20.18 -14.74 -0.17
CA PRO A 399 -18.85 -15.03 0.34
C PRO A 399 -17.89 -15.43 -0.77
N PHE A 400 -16.64 -15.03 -0.62
CA PHE A 400 -15.55 -15.39 -1.54
C PHE A 400 -14.27 -15.73 -0.77
N PHE A 401 -13.29 -16.26 -1.47
CA PHE A 401 -11.99 -16.59 -0.92
C PHE A 401 -10.92 -15.70 -1.54
N THR A 402 -10.02 -15.18 -0.71
CA THR A 402 -8.91 -14.34 -1.13
C THR A 402 -7.70 -14.55 -0.23
N LYS A 403 -6.52 -14.13 -0.71
CA LYS A 403 -5.33 -13.97 0.13
C LYS A 403 -5.20 -12.48 0.48
N ILE A 404 -4.98 -12.19 1.75
CA ILE A 404 -4.63 -10.86 2.21
C ILE A 404 -3.11 -10.77 2.17
N THR A 405 -2.58 -9.90 1.31
CA THR A 405 -1.14 -9.75 1.06
C THR A 405 -0.57 -8.53 1.78
N ALA A 406 -1.02 -8.29 3.00
CA ALA A 406 -0.63 -7.15 3.82
C ALA A 406 0.36 -7.55 4.92
N LEU A 407 1.29 -6.66 5.24
CA LEU A 407 2.07 -6.72 6.47
C LEU A 407 1.26 -6.15 7.63
N ILE A 408 1.41 -6.75 8.81
CA ILE A 408 0.67 -6.35 10.01
C ILE A 408 1.63 -5.67 10.98
N MET A 409 1.21 -4.54 11.56
CA MET A 409 1.96 -3.79 12.56
C MET A 409 1.08 -3.52 13.78
N LEU A 410 1.48 -4.09 14.92
CA LEU A 410 0.88 -3.85 16.23
C LEU A 410 1.58 -2.65 16.87
N ILE A 411 0.82 -1.73 17.46
CA ILE A 411 1.37 -0.51 18.07
C ILE A 411 0.81 -0.36 19.48
N ASN A 412 1.59 -0.71 20.47
CA ASN A 412 1.15 -0.80 21.85
C ASN A 412 2.09 -0.09 22.83
N ASN A 413 1.58 0.26 24.00
CA ASN A 413 2.44 0.66 25.12
C ASN A 413 3.00 -0.56 25.88
N GLU A 414 2.21 -1.62 25.98
CA GLU A 414 2.59 -2.90 26.56
C GLU A 414 2.55 -4.01 25.50
N PRO A 415 3.39 -5.05 25.61
CA PRO A 415 3.40 -6.14 24.63
C PRO A 415 2.10 -6.96 24.65
N CYS A 416 1.68 -7.41 23.46
CA CYS A 416 0.56 -8.33 23.33
C CYS A 416 0.84 -9.67 24.00
N ARG A 417 -0.19 -10.25 24.63
CA ARG A 417 -0.13 -11.56 25.27
C ARG A 417 -0.78 -12.62 24.40
N PHE A 418 0.03 -13.51 23.85
CA PHE A 418 -0.48 -14.63 23.06
C PHE A 418 -0.55 -15.90 23.92
N THR A 419 -1.68 -16.62 23.83
CA THR A 419 -1.88 -17.88 24.58
C THR A 419 -1.40 -19.10 23.80
N GLU A 420 -1.07 -18.93 22.52
CA GLU A 420 -0.53 -19.96 21.63
C GLU A 420 0.85 -20.45 22.12
N ARG A 421 1.04 -21.78 22.16
CA ARG A 421 2.24 -22.44 22.72
C ARG A 421 3.05 -23.25 21.70
N ALA A 422 2.58 -23.32 20.45
CA ALA A 422 3.27 -24.07 19.41
C ALA A 422 4.34 -23.26 18.63
N GLY A 423 4.53 -21.98 19.00
CA GLY A 423 5.52 -21.09 18.40
C GLY A 423 5.12 -20.53 17.02
N GLY A 424 3.86 -20.68 16.64
CA GLY A 424 3.35 -20.18 15.37
C GLY A 424 3.35 -18.65 15.30
N VAL A 425 3.04 -17.97 16.40
CA VAL A 425 3.08 -16.51 16.53
C VAL A 425 4.54 -16.04 16.64
N ASP A 426 5.31 -16.60 17.57
CA ASP A 426 6.64 -16.11 17.91
C ASP A 426 7.64 -16.14 16.75
N ARG A 427 7.56 -17.16 15.90
CA ARG A 427 8.44 -17.26 14.72
C ARG A 427 8.17 -16.21 13.63
N ARG A 428 7.10 -15.43 13.79
CA ARG A 428 6.67 -14.37 12.88
C ARG A 428 6.80 -12.98 13.49
N ARG A 429 6.98 -12.90 14.82
CA ARG A 429 6.89 -11.68 15.62
C ARG A 429 8.22 -10.95 15.66
N VAL A 430 8.33 -9.81 14.99
CA VAL A 430 9.48 -8.90 15.04
C VAL A 430 9.14 -7.75 15.99
N ILE A 431 9.84 -7.66 17.12
CA ILE A 431 9.55 -6.69 18.19
C ILE A 431 10.57 -5.56 18.13
N PHE A 432 10.08 -4.32 18.20
CA PHE A 432 10.87 -3.12 18.43
C PHE A 432 10.37 -2.44 19.71
N ASP A 433 11.24 -2.29 20.68
CA ASP A 433 10.92 -1.65 21.97
C ASP A 433 11.46 -0.22 22.01
N PHE A 434 10.57 0.75 22.21
CA PHE A 434 10.86 2.17 22.23
C PHE A 434 10.68 2.75 23.62
N GLN A 435 11.73 2.69 24.43
CA GLN A 435 11.71 3.10 25.84
C GLN A 435 12.06 4.58 26.06
N ARG A 436 12.75 5.21 25.10
CA ARG A 436 13.19 6.60 25.23
C ARG A 436 12.03 7.54 24.86
N VAL A 437 11.63 8.37 25.82
CA VAL A 437 10.55 9.37 25.64
C VAL A 437 11.18 10.69 25.14
N VAL A 438 10.52 11.33 24.18
CA VAL A 438 10.92 12.67 23.70
C VAL A 438 10.63 13.67 24.82
N PRO A 439 11.64 14.44 25.31
CA PRO A 439 11.44 15.50 26.30
C PRO A 439 10.45 16.54 25.78
N ASP A 440 9.65 17.12 26.68
CA ASP A 440 8.58 18.06 26.29
C ASP A 440 9.12 19.27 25.54
N GLU A 441 10.33 19.76 25.90
CA GLU A 441 10.99 20.89 25.26
C GLU A 441 11.47 20.59 23.83
N LYS A 442 11.54 19.28 23.46
CA LYS A 442 11.95 18.81 22.12
C LYS A 442 10.79 18.30 21.28
N LYS A 443 9.57 18.34 21.80
CA LYS A 443 8.38 17.97 21.03
C LYS A 443 8.10 19.05 19.98
N ASP A 444 8.12 18.62 18.73
CA ASP A 444 7.81 19.46 17.57
C ASP A 444 6.41 19.07 17.05
N PRO A 445 5.40 19.96 17.14
CA PRO A 445 4.05 19.68 16.63
C PRO A 445 4.02 19.39 15.13
N ASP A 446 4.95 20.00 14.36
CA ASP A 446 5.02 19.87 12.91
C ASP A 446 5.93 18.73 12.46
N PHE A 447 6.46 17.93 13.40
CA PHE A 447 7.46 16.88 13.09
C PHE A 447 6.95 15.88 12.04
N ILE A 448 5.71 15.43 12.17
CA ILE A 448 5.09 14.50 11.21
C ILE A 448 5.00 15.11 9.82
N HIS A 449 4.61 16.38 9.72
CA HIS A 449 4.56 17.10 8.44
C HIS A 449 5.95 17.20 7.81
N LYS A 450 6.98 17.53 8.60
CA LYS A 450 8.37 17.60 8.14
C LYS A 450 8.87 16.26 7.61
N VAL A 451 8.58 15.17 8.31
CA VAL A 451 8.90 13.81 7.85
C VAL A 451 8.13 13.45 6.56
N THR A 452 6.88 13.89 6.43
CA THR A 452 6.09 13.67 5.21
C THR A 452 6.73 14.33 3.98
N LEU A 453 7.27 15.52 4.13
CA LEU A 453 8.00 16.22 3.05
C LEU A 453 9.30 15.51 2.63
N GLU A 454 9.82 14.63 3.45
CA GLU A 454 11.02 13.82 3.17
C GLU A 454 10.69 12.47 2.50
N ALA A 455 9.44 12.19 2.16
CA ALA A 455 8.98 10.87 1.70
C ALA A 455 9.85 10.29 0.57
N GLY A 456 10.15 11.06 -0.49
CA GLY A 456 11.01 10.63 -1.59
C GLY A 456 12.42 10.21 -1.14
N GLY A 457 13.04 11.03 -0.26
CA GLY A 457 14.34 10.71 0.33
C GLY A 457 14.30 9.48 1.22
N ILE A 458 13.24 9.29 2.01
CA ILE A 458 13.03 8.11 2.86
C ILE A 458 12.88 6.84 2.00
N ILE A 459 12.07 6.89 0.94
CA ILE A 459 11.91 5.79 -0.03
C ILE A 459 13.29 5.39 -0.56
N ARG A 460 14.06 6.35 -1.05
CA ARG A 460 15.40 6.10 -1.60
C ARG A 460 16.36 5.53 -0.57
N LYS A 461 16.39 6.11 0.63
CA LYS A 461 17.24 5.63 1.74
C LYS A 461 16.90 4.19 2.13
N VAL A 462 15.63 3.86 2.25
CA VAL A 462 15.15 2.52 2.62
C VAL A 462 15.53 1.51 1.55
N LEU A 463 15.36 1.82 0.26
CA LEU A 463 15.77 0.95 -0.84
C LEU A 463 17.29 0.74 -0.88
N ASN A 464 18.07 1.80 -0.66
CA ASN A 464 19.53 1.72 -0.69
C ASN A 464 20.15 1.06 0.54
N ALA A 465 19.40 0.91 1.65
CA ALA A 465 19.91 0.28 2.86
C ALA A 465 20.26 -1.21 2.68
N PHE A 466 19.69 -1.86 1.65
CA PHE A 466 19.87 -3.28 1.38
C PHE A 466 20.07 -3.53 -0.11
N THR A 467 21.21 -4.10 -0.46
CA THR A 467 21.52 -4.48 -1.86
C THR A 467 20.67 -5.67 -2.31
N GLN A 468 20.38 -6.58 -1.38
CA GLN A 468 19.55 -7.76 -1.63
C GLN A 468 18.45 -7.89 -0.57
N PRO A 469 17.24 -8.31 -0.93
CA PRO A 469 16.13 -8.50 0.00
C PRO A 469 16.47 -9.43 1.18
N GLU A 470 17.33 -10.43 0.94
CA GLU A 470 17.77 -11.41 1.94
C GLU A 470 18.55 -10.76 3.09
N GLU A 471 19.26 -9.66 2.84
CA GLU A 471 19.96 -8.92 3.89
C GLU A 471 18.97 -8.26 4.86
N ALA A 472 17.90 -7.65 4.34
CA ALA A 472 16.83 -7.08 5.17
C ALA A 472 16.12 -8.17 5.97
N LYS A 473 15.81 -9.32 5.34
CA LYS A 473 15.21 -10.48 6.03
C LYS A 473 16.11 -11.02 7.13
N LYS A 474 17.43 -11.06 6.89
CA LYS A 474 18.42 -11.47 7.90
C LYS A 474 18.43 -10.49 9.09
N ALA A 475 18.43 -9.18 8.83
CA ALA A 475 18.37 -8.16 9.87
C ALA A 475 17.10 -8.29 10.75
N LEU A 476 15.93 -8.56 10.14
CA LEU A 476 14.69 -8.82 10.87
C LEU A 476 14.75 -10.10 11.70
N ASN A 477 15.36 -11.18 11.19
CA ASN A 477 15.58 -12.42 11.94
C ASN A 477 16.53 -12.21 13.13
N GLU A 478 17.53 -11.34 12.99
CA GLU A 478 18.41 -10.94 14.08
C GLU A 478 17.64 -10.12 15.14
N GLN A 479 16.74 -9.21 14.72
CA GLN A 479 15.89 -8.45 15.63
C GLN A 479 14.96 -9.37 16.44
N MET A 480 14.36 -10.37 15.81
CA MET A 480 13.50 -11.35 16.50
C MET A 480 14.22 -12.09 17.63
N ARG A 481 15.55 -12.26 17.51
CA ARG A 481 16.42 -12.96 18.49
C ARG A 481 17.23 -12.02 19.36
N SER A 482 16.99 -10.72 19.28
CA SER A 482 17.70 -9.71 20.07
C SER A 482 17.36 -9.82 21.56
N GLU A 483 18.25 -9.32 22.42
CA GLU A 483 17.98 -9.20 23.85
C GLU A 483 16.78 -8.31 24.14
N GLU A 484 16.60 -7.26 23.34
CA GLU A 484 15.43 -6.38 23.38
C GLU A 484 14.12 -7.17 23.18
N ALA A 485 14.07 -7.97 22.10
CA ALA A 485 12.89 -8.79 21.81
C ALA A 485 12.65 -9.85 22.89
N LEU A 486 13.72 -10.44 23.43
CA LEU A 486 13.63 -11.40 24.53
C LEU A 486 13.08 -10.74 25.80
N SER A 487 13.55 -9.54 26.16
CA SER A 487 13.05 -8.80 27.32
C SER A 487 11.53 -8.56 27.23
N VAL A 488 11.06 -8.07 26.08
CA VAL A 488 9.63 -7.84 25.84
C VAL A 488 8.82 -9.15 25.87
N LYS A 489 9.37 -10.26 25.35
CA LYS A 489 8.72 -11.57 25.44
C LYS A 489 8.61 -12.07 26.89
N MET A 490 9.63 -11.84 27.71
CA MET A 490 9.58 -12.18 29.14
C MET A 490 8.52 -11.38 29.90
N GLU A 491 8.27 -10.14 29.53
CA GLU A 491 7.19 -9.34 30.13
C GLU A 491 5.79 -9.88 29.80
N SER A 492 5.62 -10.48 28.64
CA SER A 492 4.33 -10.95 28.14
C SER A 492 4.07 -12.44 28.31
N ASP A 493 5.12 -13.26 28.52
CA ASP A 493 5.02 -14.71 28.65
C ASP A 493 5.77 -15.25 29.85
N VAL A 494 4.99 -15.77 30.79
CA VAL A 494 5.48 -16.32 32.09
C VAL A 494 6.48 -17.46 31.90
N LEU A 495 6.29 -18.32 30.86
CA LEU A 495 7.21 -19.43 30.65
C LEU A 495 8.55 -18.92 30.09
N THR A 496 8.53 -17.97 29.19
CA THR A 496 9.75 -17.34 28.69
C THR A 496 10.51 -16.67 29.83
N ALA A 497 9.82 -15.97 30.74
CA ALA A 497 10.43 -15.37 31.91
C ALA A 497 11.00 -16.43 32.88
N PHE A 498 10.26 -17.51 33.16
CA PHE A 498 10.71 -18.60 33.99
C PHE A 498 11.97 -19.28 33.43
N PHE A 499 11.99 -19.56 32.11
CA PHE A 499 13.13 -20.22 31.47
C PHE A 499 14.38 -19.34 31.34
N ASN A 500 14.33 -18.07 31.74
CA ASN A 500 15.52 -17.23 31.85
C ASN A 500 16.55 -17.77 32.88
N TYR A 501 16.11 -18.53 33.84
CA TYR A 501 16.99 -19.16 34.83
C TYR A 501 17.66 -20.44 34.36
N PHE A 502 17.40 -20.90 33.11
CA PHE A 502 17.80 -22.22 32.65
C PHE A 502 18.59 -22.16 31.34
N PHE A 503 19.30 -23.24 31.08
CA PHE A 503 19.94 -23.49 29.78
C PHE A 503 19.76 -24.97 29.38
N THR A 504 20.04 -25.31 28.12
CA THR A 504 20.04 -26.68 27.63
C THR A 504 21.47 -27.19 27.42
N SER A 505 21.75 -28.43 27.83
CA SER A 505 23.02 -29.13 27.58
C SER A 505 22.89 -30.08 26.38
N ARG A 506 24.05 -30.62 25.97
CA ARG A 506 24.10 -31.67 24.93
C ARG A 506 23.56 -33.01 25.44
N THR A 507 23.70 -33.28 26.74
CA THR A 507 23.39 -34.57 27.38
C THR A 507 22.03 -34.55 28.07
N LEU A 508 21.39 -35.73 28.14
CA LEU A 508 20.08 -35.90 28.75
C LEU A 508 20.19 -36.15 30.26
N ASP A 509 20.86 -35.27 30.96
CA ASP A 509 21.15 -35.37 32.40
C ASP A 509 20.61 -34.18 33.23
N GLY A 510 19.77 -33.34 32.65
CA GLY A 510 19.16 -32.20 33.30
C GLY A 510 18.00 -32.56 34.24
N LEU A 511 17.15 -31.58 34.53
CA LEU A 511 16.02 -31.72 35.46
C LEU A 511 14.94 -32.65 34.91
N TYR A 512 14.20 -33.27 35.80
CA TYR A 512 12.98 -33.98 35.46
C TYR A 512 11.80 -33.00 35.29
N ILE A 513 10.76 -33.39 34.55
CA ILE A 513 9.58 -32.54 34.43
C ILE A 513 8.83 -32.45 35.77
N GLY A 514 8.51 -33.58 36.38
CA GLY A 514 7.80 -33.63 37.67
C GLY A 514 6.28 -33.35 37.61
N THR A 515 5.66 -33.32 38.78
CA THR A 515 4.23 -33.02 38.99
C THR A 515 4.05 -32.09 40.17
N ARG A 516 2.87 -31.47 40.34
CA ARG A 516 2.53 -30.56 41.44
C ARG A 516 2.61 -31.25 42.81
N THR A 517 2.27 -32.52 42.89
CA THR A 517 2.25 -33.28 44.13
C THR A 517 3.62 -33.55 44.72
N MET A 518 4.69 -33.28 44.01
CA MET A 518 6.05 -33.50 44.47
C MET A 518 6.54 -32.46 45.49
N GLY A 519 5.87 -31.28 45.56
CA GLY A 519 6.13 -30.23 46.55
C GLY A 519 7.52 -29.58 46.45
N ASP A 520 7.81 -28.70 47.41
CA ASP A 520 9.02 -27.84 47.41
C ASP A 520 10.35 -28.60 47.51
N ASN A 521 10.34 -29.78 48.07
CA ASN A 521 11.53 -30.64 48.17
C ASN A 521 12.12 -31.06 46.82
N ARG A 522 11.41 -30.82 45.73
CA ARG A 522 11.83 -31.20 44.36
C ARG A 522 12.15 -30.02 43.45
N ILE A 523 12.10 -28.79 43.93
CA ILE A 523 12.38 -27.58 43.14
C ILE A 523 13.76 -27.67 42.45
N GLN A 524 14.77 -28.17 43.17
CA GLN A 524 16.14 -28.28 42.67
C GLN A 524 16.32 -29.34 41.56
N THR A 525 15.41 -30.28 41.45
CA THR A 525 15.55 -31.48 40.60
C THR A 525 14.45 -31.62 39.56
N HIS A 526 13.38 -30.83 39.66
CA HIS A 526 12.20 -30.93 38.78
C HIS A 526 11.70 -29.57 38.33
N LEU A 527 11.41 -29.46 37.02
CA LEU A 527 11.00 -28.23 36.37
C LEU A 527 9.63 -27.71 36.80
N TYR A 528 8.61 -28.60 36.89
CA TYR A 528 7.26 -28.16 37.21
C TYR A 528 7.10 -27.70 38.67
N PRO A 529 7.67 -28.39 39.70
CA PRO A 529 7.76 -27.84 41.04
C PRO A 529 8.49 -26.48 41.13
N ALA A 530 9.59 -26.30 40.37
CA ALA A 530 10.29 -25.02 40.30
C ALA A 530 9.40 -23.95 39.64
N TYR A 531 8.64 -24.28 38.60
CA TYR A 531 7.69 -23.38 37.98
C TYR A 531 6.53 -22.98 38.94
N VAL A 532 5.99 -23.92 39.69
CA VAL A 532 4.93 -23.64 40.70
C VAL A 532 5.44 -22.64 41.74
N ALA A 533 6.66 -22.86 42.25
CA ALA A 533 7.30 -21.92 43.20
C ALA A 533 7.51 -20.53 42.55
N TYR A 534 7.99 -20.49 41.29
CA TYR A 534 8.12 -19.24 40.54
C TYR A 534 6.78 -18.51 40.39
N ALA A 535 5.73 -19.21 39.97
CA ALA A 535 4.41 -18.61 39.79
C ALA A 535 3.86 -18.06 41.11
N ALA A 536 4.05 -18.79 42.23
CA ALA A 536 3.67 -18.34 43.55
C ALA A 536 4.43 -17.08 44.00
N ALA A 537 5.76 -17.05 43.81
CA ALA A 537 6.62 -15.93 44.22
C ALA A 537 6.25 -14.62 43.48
N TYR A 538 5.85 -14.72 42.21
CA TYR A 538 5.47 -13.57 41.40
C TYR A 538 3.95 -13.32 41.34
N ASN A 539 3.15 -14.03 42.18
CA ASN A 539 1.70 -13.92 42.22
C ASN A 539 1.04 -14.10 40.83
N LEU A 540 1.53 -15.07 40.08
CA LEU A 540 1.06 -15.38 38.73
C LEU A 540 0.08 -16.57 38.78
N LYS A 541 -0.85 -16.58 37.79
CA LYS A 541 -1.73 -17.75 37.64
C LYS A 541 -0.91 -18.94 37.13
N GLU A 542 -0.89 -20.01 37.87
CA GLU A 542 -0.22 -21.25 37.53
C GLU A 542 -0.82 -21.88 36.28
N LEU A 543 0.03 -22.28 35.34
CA LEU A 543 -0.36 -23.10 34.20
C LEU A 543 -0.46 -24.57 34.62
N GLY A 544 -1.48 -25.25 34.14
CA GLY A 544 -1.58 -26.70 34.36
C GLY A 544 -0.41 -27.46 33.71
N LEU A 545 -0.06 -28.62 34.25
CA LEU A 545 1.11 -29.42 33.81
C LEU A 545 1.12 -29.69 32.30
N VAL A 546 -0.03 -29.96 31.67
CA VAL A 546 -0.11 -30.23 30.24
C VAL A 546 0.28 -28.98 29.42
N THR A 547 -0.25 -27.82 29.79
CA THR A 547 0.05 -26.54 29.16
C THR A 547 1.52 -26.14 29.37
N PHE A 548 2.04 -26.37 30.58
CA PHE A 548 3.46 -26.16 30.90
C PHE A 548 4.36 -26.98 30.00
N ILE A 549 4.12 -28.31 29.92
CA ILE A 549 4.90 -29.23 29.08
C ILE A 549 4.85 -28.83 27.59
N ALA A 550 3.68 -28.41 27.11
CA ALA A 550 3.51 -27.96 25.72
C ALA A 550 4.30 -26.68 25.41
N GLY A 551 4.51 -25.81 26.40
CA GLY A 551 5.23 -24.54 26.23
C GLY A 551 6.74 -24.60 26.46
N ILE A 552 7.31 -25.69 27.01
CA ILE A 552 8.74 -25.77 27.37
C ILE A 552 9.64 -25.52 26.16
N GLU A 553 9.43 -26.25 25.07
CA GLU A 553 10.30 -26.19 23.89
C GLU A 553 10.35 -24.79 23.29
N GLN A 554 9.17 -24.16 23.17
CA GLN A 554 9.08 -22.81 22.65
C GLN A 554 9.76 -21.79 23.58
N ALA A 555 9.46 -21.83 24.86
CA ALA A 555 10.00 -20.90 25.84
C ALA A 555 11.54 -20.99 25.94
N ILE A 556 12.08 -22.19 26.01
CA ILE A 556 13.53 -22.38 26.09
C ILE A 556 14.25 -21.95 24.81
N LYS A 557 13.60 -22.11 23.64
CA LYS A 557 14.13 -21.69 22.35
C LYS A 557 14.31 -20.17 22.22
N GLN A 558 13.52 -19.37 22.95
CA GLN A 558 13.64 -17.91 22.96
C GLN A 558 14.99 -17.44 23.54
N HIS A 559 15.60 -18.21 24.42
CA HIS A 559 16.84 -17.87 25.11
C HIS A 559 18.13 -18.19 24.32
N ASN A 560 18.03 -18.46 23.02
CA ASN A 560 19.18 -18.72 22.12
C ASN A 560 20.15 -19.78 22.69
N ASN A 561 19.62 -20.82 23.31
CA ASN A 561 20.44 -21.91 23.85
C ASN A 561 21.22 -22.63 22.73
N GLU A 562 22.42 -23.09 23.08
CA GLU A 562 23.31 -23.78 22.13
C GLU A 562 22.73 -25.12 21.65
N TYR A 563 22.04 -25.85 22.55
CA TYR A 563 21.47 -27.15 22.23
C TYR A 563 19.95 -27.13 22.20
N PRO A 564 19.29 -27.89 21.31
CA PRO A 564 17.84 -28.00 21.28
C PRO A 564 17.32 -28.70 22.54
N PHE A 565 16.07 -28.42 22.91
CA PHE A 565 15.38 -29.13 23.98
C PHE A 565 15.17 -30.60 23.59
N ILE A 566 15.58 -31.52 24.49
CA ILE A 566 15.31 -32.96 24.38
C ILE A 566 14.74 -33.49 25.69
N LYS A 567 13.86 -34.49 25.58
CA LYS A 567 13.28 -35.19 26.74
C LYS A 567 13.08 -36.67 26.44
N GLU A 568 13.21 -37.51 27.48
CA GLU A 568 13.00 -38.93 27.37
C GLU A 568 12.33 -39.47 28.64
N LYS A 569 11.46 -40.48 28.50
CA LYS A 569 10.85 -41.16 29.62
C LYS A 569 11.85 -42.14 30.22
N LYS A 570 12.22 -41.95 31.51
CA LYS A 570 13.06 -42.84 32.30
C LYS A 570 12.20 -43.51 33.40
N ARG A 571 12.80 -44.43 34.16
CA ARG A 571 12.11 -45.12 35.27
C ARG A 571 11.56 -44.17 36.30
N ASP A 572 12.30 -43.10 36.62
CA ASP A 572 11.98 -42.12 37.68
C ASP A 572 11.20 -40.89 37.16
N GLY A 573 10.75 -40.89 35.92
CA GLY A 573 10.00 -39.79 35.30
C GLY A 573 10.51 -39.36 33.91
N VAL A 574 10.05 -38.20 33.43
CA VAL A 574 10.52 -37.64 32.16
C VAL A 574 11.75 -36.77 32.42
N ARG A 575 12.91 -37.26 31.99
CA ARG A 575 14.21 -36.55 32.09
C ARG A 575 14.35 -35.57 30.92
N THR A 576 14.98 -34.40 31.17
CA THR A 576 15.27 -33.40 30.15
C THR A 576 16.78 -33.10 30.11
N ASN A 577 17.18 -32.27 29.16
CA ASN A 577 18.53 -31.69 29.11
C ASN A 577 18.57 -30.24 29.62
N ILE A 578 17.59 -29.83 30.44
CA ILE A 578 17.47 -28.49 31.00
C ILE A 578 18.15 -28.44 32.36
N HIS A 579 19.02 -27.46 32.56
CA HIS A 579 19.74 -27.21 33.81
C HIS A 579 19.53 -25.78 34.28
N PHE A 580 19.62 -25.52 35.59
CA PHE A 580 19.75 -24.15 36.09
C PHE A 580 21.06 -23.52 35.59
N LYS A 581 21.02 -22.24 35.21
CA LYS A 581 22.23 -21.42 35.00
C LYS A 581 22.99 -21.27 36.29
N ASP A 582 22.30 -20.81 37.35
CA ASP A 582 22.71 -20.82 38.75
C ASP A 582 21.45 -21.03 39.63
N PHE A 583 21.47 -22.08 40.45
CA PHE A 583 20.37 -22.34 41.35
C PHE A 583 20.30 -21.32 42.48
N ASN A 584 21.43 -20.72 42.89
CA ASN A 584 21.44 -19.73 43.97
C ASN A 584 20.73 -18.44 43.55
N ASP A 585 20.88 -18.03 42.27
CA ASP A 585 20.14 -16.90 41.74
C ASP A 585 18.63 -17.19 41.75
N PHE A 586 18.21 -18.34 41.23
CA PHE A 586 16.81 -18.77 41.28
C PHE A 586 16.29 -18.84 42.72
N PHE A 587 17.07 -19.40 43.65
CA PHE A 587 16.70 -19.52 45.03
C PHE A 587 16.50 -18.15 45.69
N THR A 588 17.39 -17.20 45.40
CA THR A 588 17.32 -15.85 45.98
C THR A 588 16.12 -15.08 45.43
N ASP A 589 15.90 -15.13 44.13
CA ASP A 589 14.85 -14.37 43.44
C ASP A 589 13.45 -14.95 43.65
N VAL A 590 13.34 -16.27 43.84
CA VAL A 590 12.06 -16.99 43.85
C VAL A 590 11.68 -17.57 45.22
N ILE A 591 12.61 -18.20 45.88
CA ILE A 591 12.30 -18.96 47.12
C ILE A 591 12.42 -18.09 48.38
N LYS A 592 13.37 -17.15 48.40
CA LYS A 592 13.54 -16.21 49.51
C LYS A 592 12.60 -15.00 49.46
N ARG A 593 11.92 -14.79 48.36
CA ARG A 593 10.96 -13.71 48.18
C ARG A 593 9.63 -14.04 48.88
#